data_ad5396ea004e68398ebbc0c7e6e6be6c
#
_entry.id   ad5396ea004e68398ebbc0c7e6e6be6c
#
_cell.length_a   1.000
_cell.length_b   1.000
_cell.length_c   1.000
_cell.angle_alpha   90.00
_cell.angle_beta   90.00
_cell.angle_gamma   90.00
#
_symmetry.space_group_name_H-M   'P 1'
#
loop_
_entity.id
_entity.type
_entity.pdbx_description
1 polymer ?
#
loop_
_entity_poly.entity_id
_entity_poly.type
_entity_poly.pdbx_seq_one_letter_code
_entity_poly.pdbx_strand_id
1 'polypeptide(L)'
;MDTQGYRFAKSTRNNVRSQIRQWLYFCTYFGVPVLPATDIDLCMFMELMSNSSGYGHLKNVLGGVRYLHHTLGYPFPSDSIRLEDTLQGLKRKLKGTPKQVLPIDPVILRRMYKFVNIKKTSDLAYWCGFLIAFYTLFRKANVCPKDQKFDKDAVLKRGDIVIDEASERVLIFVNFSKTNQFQKQCHVVPIPKNDDPSLDLFTHLRALFMRVTASEDAPALSYSQKQFVTHQPFTEKLKSLLVKAGLDPALYSGHSFRRGGASYLYSVGGSTLMVQVMGCWSSQIFTRYLYLSLEDRLAAQNLIMDSINKTVGHTELPPSVFQPED
;
A
#
# COMPACT_ATOMS: atom_id res chain seq x y z
N MET A 1 27.87 -0.84 -22.01
CA MET A 1 26.43 -0.84 -21.63
C MET A 1 26.36 -0.52 -20.15
N ASP A 2 25.71 0.58 -19.79
CA ASP A 2 25.64 1.01 -18.39
C ASP A 2 24.53 0.21 -17.64
N THR A 3 24.89 -0.97 -17.13
CA THR A 3 23.99 -1.79 -16.30
C THR A 3 23.69 -1.14 -14.94
N GLN A 4 24.51 -0.18 -14.48
CA GLN A 4 24.27 0.55 -13.22
C GLN A 4 23.01 1.42 -13.31
N GLY A 5 22.69 1.94 -14.50
CA GLY A 5 21.45 2.68 -14.74
C GLY A 5 20.17 1.88 -14.49
N TYR A 6 20.22 0.55 -14.55
CA TYR A 6 19.09 -0.35 -14.31
C TYR A 6 18.96 -0.83 -12.86
N ARG A 7 19.90 -0.48 -11.97
CA ARG A 7 19.85 -0.86 -10.55
C ARG A 7 18.56 -0.49 -9.86
N PHE A 8 17.95 0.62 -10.25
CA PHE A 8 16.74 1.13 -9.63
C PHE A 8 15.59 1.25 -10.63
N ALA A 9 14.38 0.93 -10.18
CA ALA A 9 13.16 1.25 -10.90
C ALA A 9 13.08 2.77 -11.18
N LYS A 10 12.42 3.18 -12.26
CA LYS A 10 12.27 4.58 -12.69
C LYS A 10 11.78 5.51 -11.58
N SER A 11 10.80 5.07 -10.78
CA SER A 11 10.27 5.83 -9.63
C SER A 11 11.34 6.04 -8.55
N THR A 12 12.13 5.01 -8.24
CA THR A 12 13.23 5.09 -7.26
C THR A 12 14.31 6.06 -7.73
N ARG A 13 14.68 6.02 -9.02
CA ARG A 13 15.63 6.97 -9.62
C ARG A 13 15.16 8.41 -9.47
N ASN A 14 13.89 8.68 -9.75
CA ASN A 14 13.31 10.02 -9.61
C ASN A 14 13.32 10.50 -8.14
N ASN A 15 13.03 9.61 -7.19
CA ASN A 15 13.10 9.93 -5.77
C ASN A 15 14.53 10.24 -5.34
N VAL A 16 15.50 9.41 -5.71
CA VAL A 16 16.92 9.64 -5.41
C VAL A 16 17.40 10.97 -6.00
N ARG A 17 17.04 11.27 -7.26
CA ARG A 17 17.35 12.58 -7.87
C ARG A 17 16.78 13.75 -7.07
N SER A 18 15.54 13.64 -6.61
CA SER A 18 14.89 14.67 -5.78
C SER A 18 15.61 14.85 -4.45
N GLN A 19 16.02 13.74 -3.83
CA GLN A 19 16.74 13.73 -2.55
C GLN A 19 18.13 14.38 -2.69
N ILE A 20 18.88 13.98 -3.73
CA ILE A 20 20.19 14.58 -4.04
C ILE A 20 20.04 16.08 -4.31
N ARG A 21 19.02 16.49 -5.05
CA ARG A 21 18.78 17.91 -5.36
C ARG A 21 18.58 18.74 -4.09
N GLN A 22 17.88 18.23 -3.09
CA GLN A 22 17.70 18.91 -1.81
C GLN A 22 19.03 19.10 -1.08
N TRP A 23 19.92 18.10 -1.12
CA TRP A 23 21.28 18.21 -0.59
C TRP A 23 22.10 19.26 -1.34
N LEU A 24 22.08 19.25 -2.67
CA LEU A 24 22.78 20.23 -3.50
C LEU A 24 22.34 21.67 -3.19
N TYR A 25 21.04 21.90 -3.03
CA TYR A 25 20.52 23.21 -2.66
C TYR A 25 21.03 23.66 -1.29
N PHE A 26 21.04 22.77 -0.31
CA PHE A 26 21.61 23.05 1.00
C PHE A 26 23.09 23.43 0.89
N CYS A 27 23.90 22.60 0.22
CA CYS A 27 25.32 22.89 0.08
C CYS A 27 25.59 24.22 -0.62
N THR A 28 24.85 24.52 -1.70
CA THR A 28 24.98 25.81 -2.41
C THR A 28 24.60 26.99 -1.51
N TYR A 29 23.54 26.86 -0.72
CA TYR A 29 23.05 27.96 0.12
C TYR A 29 23.99 28.25 1.29
N PHE A 30 24.56 27.22 1.93
CA PHE A 30 25.43 27.37 3.10
C PHE A 30 26.92 27.39 2.74
N GLY A 31 27.29 27.27 1.47
CA GLY A 31 28.70 27.26 1.03
C GLY A 31 29.51 26.06 1.51
N VAL A 32 28.83 24.91 1.81
CA VAL A 32 29.52 23.70 2.27
C VAL A 32 29.81 22.75 1.11
N PRO A 33 30.88 21.93 1.21
CA PRO A 33 31.21 20.97 0.16
C PRO A 33 30.09 19.96 -0.08
N VAL A 34 29.83 19.66 -1.35
CA VAL A 34 28.85 18.63 -1.71
C VAL A 34 29.37 17.23 -1.34
N LEU A 35 30.68 17.02 -1.55
CA LEU A 35 31.39 15.75 -1.33
C LEU A 35 32.84 16.01 -0.93
N PRO A 36 33.38 15.25 0.04
CA PRO A 36 32.64 14.42 0.96
C PRO A 36 31.82 15.30 1.94
N ALA A 37 30.62 14.87 2.31
CA ALA A 37 29.85 15.52 3.39
C ALA A 37 30.45 15.17 4.75
N THR A 38 30.59 16.15 5.62
CA THR A 38 30.94 15.89 7.01
C THR A 38 29.71 15.48 7.80
N ASP A 39 29.90 14.87 8.97
CA ASP A 39 28.78 14.58 9.88
C ASP A 39 28.10 15.85 10.41
N ILE A 40 28.86 16.94 10.57
CA ILE A 40 28.34 18.26 10.99
C ILE A 40 27.38 18.79 9.92
N ASP A 41 27.80 18.79 8.64
CA ASP A 41 26.96 19.26 7.53
C ASP A 41 25.67 18.45 7.41
N LEU A 42 25.77 17.12 7.59
CA LEU A 42 24.60 16.24 7.57
C LEU A 42 23.66 16.52 8.75
N CYS A 43 24.19 16.75 9.97
CA CYS A 43 23.38 17.11 11.12
C CYS A 43 22.65 18.44 10.89
N MET A 44 23.35 19.48 10.43
CA MET A 44 22.76 20.78 10.08
C MET A 44 21.66 20.62 9.01
N PHE A 45 21.93 19.84 7.98
CA PHE A 45 20.96 19.56 6.92
C PHE A 45 19.71 18.85 7.46
N MET A 46 19.87 17.82 8.29
CA MET A 46 18.76 17.09 8.89
C MET A 46 17.92 17.97 9.81
N GLU A 47 18.56 18.79 10.64
CA GLU A 47 17.86 19.75 11.50
C GLU A 47 17.06 20.77 10.69
N LEU A 48 17.67 21.38 9.67
CA LEU A 48 16.97 22.33 8.79
C LEU A 48 15.75 21.70 8.14
N MET A 49 15.92 20.52 7.55
CA MET A 49 14.84 19.78 6.88
C MET A 49 13.72 19.35 7.84
N SER A 50 14.03 19.20 9.13
CA SER A 50 13.06 18.81 10.16
C SER A 50 11.95 19.85 10.37
N ASN A 51 12.19 21.11 10.02
CA ASN A 51 11.20 22.18 10.15
C ASN A 51 10.00 22.03 9.19
N SER A 52 10.20 21.32 8.07
CA SER A 52 9.16 21.17 7.03
C SER A 52 8.84 19.72 6.69
N SER A 53 9.54 18.75 7.30
CA SER A 53 9.48 17.36 6.87
C SER A 53 9.42 16.39 8.05
N GLY A 54 8.64 15.32 7.90
CA GLY A 54 8.59 14.25 8.89
C GLY A 54 9.82 13.33 8.82
N TYR A 55 10.10 12.62 9.92
CA TYR A 55 11.27 11.75 10.08
C TYR A 55 11.48 10.72 8.96
N GLY A 56 10.39 10.15 8.42
CA GLY A 56 10.48 9.20 7.29
C GLY A 56 11.06 9.84 6.02
N HIS A 57 10.72 11.11 5.75
CA HIS A 57 11.30 11.85 4.62
C HIS A 57 12.79 12.13 4.86
N LEU A 58 13.16 12.55 6.07
CA LEU A 58 14.56 12.80 6.44
C LEU A 58 15.44 11.57 6.18
N LYS A 59 15.01 10.38 6.64
CA LYS A 59 15.72 9.12 6.35
C LYS A 59 15.91 8.85 4.87
N ASN A 60 14.87 9.13 4.07
CA ASN A 60 14.95 8.93 2.62
C ASN A 60 15.97 9.89 1.99
N VAL A 61 15.94 11.17 2.38
CA VAL A 61 16.88 12.19 1.86
C VAL A 61 18.31 11.83 2.23
N LEU A 62 18.57 11.45 3.48
CA LEU A 62 19.88 10.97 3.92
C LEU A 62 20.34 9.74 3.11
N GLY A 63 19.41 8.82 2.80
CA GLY A 63 19.66 7.68 1.90
C GLY A 63 20.11 8.11 0.49
N GLY A 64 19.54 9.19 -0.05
CA GLY A 64 19.96 9.77 -1.32
C GLY A 64 21.36 10.37 -1.28
N VAL A 65 21.72 11.08 -0.19
CA VAL A 65 23.07 11.63 0.01
C VAL A 65 24.10 10.48 0.15
N ARG A 66 23.77 9.46 0.96
CA ARG A 66 24.63 8.25 1.08
C ARG A 66 24.85 7.58 -0.29
N TYR A 67 23.79 7.45 -1.07
CA TYR A 67 23.88 6.87 -2.42
C TYR A 67 24.81 7.70 -3.32
N LEU A 68 24.75 9.03 -3.25
CA LEU A 68 25.64 9.93 -4.02
C LEU A 68 27.11 9.68 -3.67
N HIS A 69 27.44 9.60 -2.37
CA HIS A 69 28.82 9.30 -1.91
C HIS A 69 29.31 7.95 -2.45
N HIS A 70 28.54 6.89 -2.25
CA HIS A 70 28.91 5.58 -2.72
C HIS A 70 29.09 5.50 -4.24
N THR A 71 28.25 6.19 -5.00
CA THR A 71 28.32 6.16 -6.47
C THR A 71 29.56 6.87 -7.00
N LEU A 72 30.02 7.90 -6.32
CA LEU A 72 31.19 8.69 -6.71
C LEU A 72 32.47 8.31 -5.95
N GLY A 73 32.44 7.26 -5.14
CA GLY A 73 33.61 6.73 -4.43
C GLY A 73 34.07 7.56 -3.23
N TYR A 74 33.20 8.41 -2.69
CA TYR A 74 33.51 9.19 -1.51
C TYR A 74 33.09 8.47 -0.22
N PRO A 75 33.82 8.64 0.91
CA PRO A 75 33.40 8.14 2.21
C PRO A 75 32.11 8.82 2.66
N PHE A 76 31.25 8.08 3.35
CA PHE A 76 30.07 8.60 4.01
C PHE A 76 30.20 8.34 5.52
N PRO A 77 29.95 9.33 6.39
CA PRO A 77 30.16 9.20 7.85
C PRO A 77 29.08 8.34 8.49
N SER A 78 29.00 7.05 8.11
CA SER A 78 28.01 6.09 8.62
C SER A 78 28.11 5.85 10.12
N ASP A 79 29.34 5.91 10.65
CA ASP A 79 29.67 5.51 12.03
C ASP A 79 29.79 6.72 12.97
N SER A 80 29.34 7.90 12.51
CA SER A 80 29.32 9.09 13.35
C SER A 80 28.25 9.00 14.42
N ILE A 81 28.69 8.97 15.69
CA ILE A 81 27.82 9.02 16.88
C ILE A 81 26.95 10.29 16.83
N ARG A 82 27.55 11.44 16.45
CA ARG A 82 26.82 12.72 16.33
C ARG A 82 25.65 12.63 15.36
N LEU A 83 25.86 12.03 14.19
CA LEU A 83 24.80 11.87 13.21
C LEU A 83 23.70 10.91 13.70
N GLU A 84 24.10 9.83 14.37
CA GLU A 84 23.15 8.89 14.97
C GLU A 84 22.32 9.55 16.07
N ASP A 85 22.94 10.28 16.98
CA ASP A 85 22.26 11.01 18.06
C ASP A 85 21.30 12.07 17.52
N THR A 86 21.73 12.82 16.49
CA THR A 86 20.86 13.78 15.80
C THR A 86 19.63 13.10 15.22
N LEU A 87 19.81 11.98 14.53
CA LEU A 87 18.69 11.22 13.95
C LEU A 87 17.76 10.65 15.02
N GLN A 88 18.29 10.16 16.14
CA GLN A 88 17.47 9.69 17.27
C GLN A 88 16.71 10.84 17.94
N GLY A 89 17.36 12.00 18.13
CA GLY A 89 16.73 13.22 18.62
C GLY A 89 15.57 13.66 17.71
N LEU A 90 15.81 13.75 16.40
CA LEU A 90 14.80 14.09 15.40
C LEU A 90 13.67 13.08 15.36
N LYS A 91 13.96 11.79 15.50
CA LYS A 91 12.93 10.74 15.58
C LYS A 91 12.01 10.94 16.79
N ARG A 92 12.54 11.38 17.91
CA ARG A 92 11.75 11.71 19.12
C ARG A 92 10.98 13.02 18.97
N LYS A 93 11.63 14.07 18.46
CA LYS A 93 11.05 15.41 18.21
C LYS A 93 9.90 15.36 17.20
N LEU A 94 10.10 14.63 16.11
CA LEU A 94 9.14 14.51 15.02
C LEU A 94 8.17 13.32 15.21
N LYS A 95 7.94 12.89 16.45
CA LYS A 95 6.92 11.90 16.79
C LYS A 95 5.53 12.42 16.38
N GLY A 96 5.18 12.26 15.10
CA GLY A 96 3.80 12.28 14.67
C GLY A 96 3.23 10.86 14.78
N THR A 97 2.06 10.70 15.37
CA THR A 97 1.29 9.48 15.16
C THR A 97 1.11 9.32 13.66
N PRO A 98 1.59 8.22 13.06
CA PRO A 98 1.34 7.98 11.65
C PRO A 98 -0.18 8.10 11.45
N LYS A 99 -0.63 9.05 10.63
CA LYS A 99 -2.05 9.22 10.34
C LYS A 99 -2.47 7.99 9.51
N GLN A 100 -2.80 6.91 10.23
CA GLN A 100 -3.25 5.68 9.59
C GLN A 100 -4.65 5.92 9.04
N VAL A 101 -4.79 5.74 7.74
CA VAL A 101 -6.11 5.79 7.10
C VAL A 101 -7.01 4.68 7.63
N LEU A 102 -8.29 4.95 7.77
CA LEU A 102 -9.28 3.95 8.17
C LEU A 102 -9.50 2.90 7.07
N PRO A 103 -9.84 1.67 7.43
CA PRO A 103 -10.21 0.64 6.47
C PRO A 103 -11.55 0.99 5.79
N ILE A 104 -11.70 0.59 4.52
CA ILE A 104 -12.99 0.54 3.83
C ILE A 104 -13.43 -0.93 3.84
N ASP A 105 -14.45 -1.22 4.61
CA ASP A 105 -15.06 -2.54 4.76
C ASP A 105 -16.30 -2.71 3.85
N PRO A 106 -16.94 -3.89 3.81
CA PRO A 106 -18.16 -4.11 3.05
C PRO A 106 -19.33 -3.18 3.43
N VAL A 107 -19.43 -2.77 4.69
CA VAL A 107 -20.50 -1.85 5.15
C VAL A 107 -20.31 -0.47 4.51
N ILE A 108 -19.08 0.05 4.52
CA ILE A 108 -18.75 1.32 3.88
C ILE A 108 -18.97 1.24 2.36
N LEU A 109 -18.55 0.12 1.73
CA LEU A 109 -18.78 -0.10 0.29
C LEU A 109 -20.28 -0.05 -0.04
N ARG A 110 -21.15 -0.75 0.70
CA ARG A 110 -22.61 -0.72 0.51
C ARG A 110 -23.17 0.69 0.67
N ARG A 111 -22.72 1.44 1.68
CA ARG A 111 -23.13 2.84 1.86
C ARG A 111 -22.74 3.73 0.70
N MET A 112 -21.51 3.58 0.18
CA MET A 112 -21.03 4.33 -0.98
C MET A 112 -21.78 3.97 -2.26
N TYR A 113 -22.10 2.68 -2.46
CA TYR A 113 -22.78 2.18 -3.66
C TYR A 113 -24.14 2.86 -3.92
N LYS A 114 -24.88 3.24 -2.87
CA LYS A 114 -26.16 3.95 -2.98
C LYS A 114 -26.06 5.25 -3.80
N PHE A 115 -24.85 5.81 -3.94
CA PHE A 115 -24.58 7.06 -4.66
C PHE A 115 -23.83 6.85 -5.98
N VAL A 116 -23.66 5.59 -6.39
CA VAL A 116 -23.01 5.25 -7.66
C VAL A 116 -24.06 5.14 -8.77
N ASN A 117 -23.89 5.89 -9.84
CA ASN A 117 -24.73 5.73 -11.01
C ASN A 117 -24.15 4.68 -11.97
N ILE A 118 -24.50 3.41 -11.77
CA ILE A 118 -24.01 2.30 -12.60
C ILE A 118 -24.43 2.39 -14.08
N LYS A 119 -25.45 3.21 -14.42
CA LYS A 119 -25.82 3.45 -15.82
C LYS A 119 -24.79 4.33 -16.53
N LYS A 120 -24.05 5.15 -15.79
CA LYS A 120 -22.95 5.95 -16.30
C LYS A 120 -21.67 5.12 -16.34
N THR A 121 -21.12 4.86 -17.54
CA THR A 121 -19.97 3.98 -17.75
C THR A 121 -18.74 4.40 -16.94
N SER A 122 -18.46 5.71 -16.79
CA SER A 122 -17.36 6.17 -15.96
C SER A 122 -17.55 5.83 -14.47
N ASP A 123 -18.76 6.00 -13.94
CA ASP A 123 -19.05 5.65 -12.55
C ASP A 123 -18.94 4.15 -12.30
N LEU A 124 -19.38 3.34 -13.27
CA LEU A 124 -19.20 1.91 -13.24
C LEU A 124 -17.72 1.50 -13.25
N ALA A 125 -16.87 2.15 -14.07
CA ALA A 125 -15.44 1.89 -14.10
C ALA A 125 -14.76 2.24 -12.77
N TYR A 126 -15.12 3.36 -12.13
CA TYR A 126 -14.63 3.69 -10.79
C TYR A 126 -15.04 2.65 -9.76
N TRP A 127 -16.31 2.21 -9.82
CA TRP A 127 -16.81 1.21 -8.89
C TRP A 127 -16.08 -0.13 -9.04
N CYS A 128 -15.91 -0.61 -10.26
CA CYS A 128 -15.08 -1.79 -10.53
C CYS A 128 -13.66 -1.63 -9.95
N GLY A 129 -13.05 -0.46 -10.11
CA GLY A 129 -11.74 -0.18 -9.56
C GLY A 129 -11.68 -0.23 -8.03
N PHE A 130 -12.73 0.20 -7.34
CA PHE A 130 -12.83 0.12 -5.87
C PHE A 130 -12.97 -1.34 -5.41
N LEU A 131 -13.82 -2.12 -6.08
CA LEU A 131 -13.98 -3.54 -5.78
C LEU A 131 -12.71 -4.34 -6.09
N ILE A 132 -12.04 -4.08 -7.23
CA ILE A 132 -10.74 -4.71 -7.53
C ILE A 132 -9.75 -4.39 -6.41
N ALA A 133 -9.60 -3.12 -6.02
CA ALA A 133 -8.65 -2.74 -4.96
C ALA A 133 -8.95 -3.41 -3.62
N PHE A 134 -10.23 -3.64 -3.30
CA PHE A 134 -10.68 -4.32 -2.09
C PHE A 134 -10.39 -5.82 -2.14
N TYR A 135 -10.86 -6.52 -3.17
CA TYR A 135 -10.75 -7.99 -3.26
C TYR A 135 -9.33 -8.48 -3.51
N THR A 136 -8.55 -7.76 -4.33
CA THR A 136 -7.17 -8.15 -4.63
C THR A 136 -6.16 -7.62 -3.64
N LEU A 137 -6.57 -6.78 -2.70
CA LEU A 137 -5.69 -6.05 -1.79
C LEU A 137 -4.64 -5.20 -2.53
N PHE A 138 -4.92 -4.76 -3.75
CA PHE A 138 -3.98 -4.00 -4.57
C PHE A 138 -3.77 -2.58 -4.06
N ARG A 139 -2.59 -2.06 -4.33
CA ARG A 139 -2.36 -0.62 -4.23
C ARG A 139 -3.06 0.08 -5.41
N LYS A 140 -3.59 1.29 -5.18
CA LYS A 140 -4.16 2.12 -6.26
C LYS A 140 -3.26 2.16 -7.51
N ALA A 141 -1.94 2.19 -7.33
CA ALA A 141 -0.97 2.22 -8.42
C ALA A 141 -0.94 0.95 -9.27
N ASN A 142 -1.49 -0.17 -8.79
CA ASN A 142 -1.64 -1.39 -9.57
C ASN A 142 -3.00 -1.44 -10.29
N VAL A 143 -4.01 -0.75 -9.76
CA VAL A 143 -5.38 -0.75 -10.30
C VAL A 143 -5.54 0.24 -11.44
N CYS A 144 -4.95 1.42 -11.33
CA CYS A 144 -5.06 2.47 -12.35
C CYS A 144 -3.74 3.24 -12.52
N PRO A 145 -3.46 3.79 -13.71
CA PRO A 145 -2.25 4.56 -13.98
C PRO A 145 -2.25 5.91 -13.23
N LYS A 146 -1.05 6.44 -13.03
CA LYS A 146 -0.87 7.73 -12.36
C LYS A 146 -1.50 8.88 -13.15
N ASP A 147 -1.29 8.89 -14.44
CA ASP A 147 -1.73 9.92 -15.39
C ASP A 147 -2.09 9.26 -16.73
N GLN A 148 -2.26 10.04 -17.78
CA GLN A 148 -2.59 9.51 -19.11
C GLN A 148 -1.45 8.73 -19.77
N LYS A 149 -0.24 8.71 -19.20
CA LYS A 149 0.87 7.87 -19.64
C LYS A 149 0.73 6.49 -19.00
N PHE A 150 0.10 5.59 -19.72
CA PHE A 150 -0.12 4.22 -19.28
C PHE A 150 1.13 3.36 -19.48
N ASP A 151 1.61 2.76 -18.38
CA ASP A 151 2.67 1.76 -18.38
C ASP A 151 2.03 0.39 -18.22
N LYS A 152 1.94 -0.36 -19.32
CA LYS A 152 1.25 -1.66 -19.37
C LYS A 152 1.92 -2.75 -18.53
N ASP A 153 3.19 -2.56 -18.15
CA ASP A 153 3.94 -3.51 -17.34
C ASP A 153 3.83 -3.23 -15.83
N ALA A 154 3.18 -2.12 -15.46
CA ALA A 154 3.07 -1.68 -14.06
C ALA A 154 1.63 -1.58 -13.55
N VAL A 155 0.63 -1.61 -14.43
CA VAL A 155 -0.78 -1.38 -14.11
C VAL A 155 -1.66 -2.42 -14.79
N LEU A 156 -2.75 -2.79 -14.15
CA LEU A 156 -3.72 -3.77 -14.62
C LEU A 156 -4.26 -3.40 -16.01
N LYS A 157 -4.13 -4.34 -16.96
CA LYS A 157 -4.63 -4.23 -18.32
C LYS A 157 -5.97 -4.95 -18.46
N ARG A 158 -6.64 -4.67 -19.57
CA ARG A 158 -7.86 -5.38 -19.97
C ARG A 158 -7.63 -6.87 -20.09
N GLY A 159 -6.53 -7.29 -20.76
CA GLY A 159 -6.16 -8.69 -20.95
C GLY A 159 -5.70 -9.40 -19.67
N ASP A 160 -5.44 -8.69 -18.59
CA ASP A 160 -5.15 -9.30 -17.28
C ASP A 160 -6.44 -9.72 -16.53
N ILE A 161 -7.62 -9.46 -17.09
CA ILE A 161 -8.91 -9.78 -16.47
C ILE A 161 -9.71 -10.69 -17.41
N VAL A 162 -9.99 -11.90 -16.94
CA VAL A 162 -10.85 -12.87 -17.64
C VAL A 162 -12.17 -13.00 -16.90
N ILE A 163 -13.28 -12.86 -17.62
CA ILE A 163 -14.63 -13.14 -17.13
C ILE A 163 -14.97 -14.57 -17.50
N ASP A 164 -14.96 -15.46 -16.51
CA ASP A 164 -15.34 -16.87 -16.65
C ASP A 164 -16.85 -16.99 -16.43
N GLU A 165 -17.60 -16.94 -17.53
CA GLU A 165 -19.07 -17.01 -17.50
C GLU A 165 -19.56 -18.37 -17.01
N ALA A 166 -18.85 -19.46 -17.31
CA ALA A 166 -19.24 -20.81 -16.92
C ALA A 166 -19.19 -21.04 -15.42
N SER A 167 -18.21 -20.43 -14.74
CA SER A 167 -18.03 -20.54 -13.29
C SER A 167 -18.51 -19.28 -12.54
N GLU A 168 -19.15 -18.35 -13.22
CA GLU A 168 -19.60 -17.05 -12.67
C GLU A 168 -18.53 -16.37 -11.80
N ARG A 169 -17.32 -16.19 -12.33
CA ARG A 169 -16.20 -15.56 -11.60
C ARG A 169 -15.34 -14.67 -12.48
N VAL A 170 -14.59 -13.77 -11.85
CA VAL A 170 -13.54 -12.99 -12.48
C VAL A 170 -12.19 -13.57 -12.09
N LEU A 171 -11.31 -13.77 -13.06
CA LEU A 171 -9.92 -14.14 -12.82
C LEU A 171 -9.04 -12.93 -13.11
N ILE A 172 -8.29 -12.45 -12.11
CA ILE A 172 -7.36 -11.34 -12.27
C ILE A 172 -5.94 -11.88 -12.23
N PHE A 173 -5.21 -11.74 -13.34
CA PHE A 173 -3.82 -12.16 -13.49
C PHE A 173 -2.89 -11.05 -13.05
N VAL A 174 -2.12 -11.31 -12.00
CA VAL A 174 -1.20 -10.35 -11.40
C VAL A 174 0.21 -10.59 -11.92
N ASN A 175 0.53 -9.98 -13.04
CA ASN A 175 1.86 -10.10 -13.67
C ASN A 175 2.87 -9.12 -13.10
N PHE A 176 2.43 -8.18 -12.26
CA PHE A 176 3.23 -7.08 -11.74
C PHE A 176 2.92 -6.80 -10.27
N SER A 177 3.94 -6.56 -9.47
CA SER A 177 3.81 -5.96 -8.14
C SER A 177 5.12 -5.30 -7.75
N LYS A 178 5.12 -4.43 -6.73
CA LYS A 178 6.36 -3.84 -6.20
C LYS A 178 7.35 -4.90 -5.72
N THR A 179 6.86 -6.06 -5.31
CA THR A 179 7.66 -7.20 -4.85
C THR A 179 7.96 -8.21 -5.96
N ASN A 180 7.26 -8.14 -7.10
CA ASN A 180 7.43 -8.98 -8.28
C ASN A 180 7.92 -8.15 -9.49
N GLN A 181 8.86 -7.24 -9.28
CA GLN A 181 9.40 -6.37 -10.34
C GLN A 181 10.13 -7.14 -11.44
N PHE A 182 10.50 -8.39 -11.19
CA PHE A 182 11.19 -9.26 -12.14
C PHE A 182 10.26 -10.31 -12.74
N GLN A 183 8.94 -10.16 -12.59
CA GLN A 183 7.91 -11.04 -13.18
C GLN A 183 8.15 -12.55 -12.95
N LYS A 184 8.69 -12.91 -11.78
CA LYS A 184 9.08 -14.29 -11.47
C LYS A 184 7.91 -15.24 -11.28
N GLN A 185 6.71 -14.72 -10.96
CA GLN A 185 5.50 -15.52 -10.74
C GLN A 185 4.26 -14.74 -11.17
N CYS A 186 3.39 -15.37 -11.96
CA CYS A 186 2.04 -14.91 -12.17
C CYS A 186 1.17 -15.40 -11.00
N HIS A 187 0.48 -14.49 -10.34
CA HIS A 187 -0.48 -14.81 -9.30
C HIS A 187 -1.88 -14.55 -9.82
N VAL A 188 -2.77 -15.53 -9.72
CA VAL A 188 -4.17 -15.40 -10.16
C VAL A 188 -5.05 -15.20 -8.94
N VAL A 189 -5.89 -14.17 -8.97
CA VAL A 189 -6.90 -13.90 -7.95
C VAL A 189 -8.28 -14.22 -8.53
N PRO A 190 -8.89 -15.35 -8.13
CA PRO A 190 -10.26 -15.67 -8.50
C PRO A 190 -11.23 -14.90 -7.58
N ILE A 191 -12.22 -14.25 -8.17
CA ILE A 191 -13.26 -13.51 -7.46
C ILE A 191 -14.62 -14.04 -7.97
N PRO A 192 -15.31 -14.87 -7.18
CA PRO A 192 -16.63 -15.37 -7.55
C PRO A 192 -17.67 -14.25 -7.56
N LYS A 193 -18.75 -14.48 -8.28
CA LYS A 193 -19.95 -13.65 -8.23
C LYS A 193 -20.47 -13.58 -6.81
N ASN A 194 -21.03 -12.42 -6.45
CA ASN A 194 -21.57 -12.15 -5.12
C ASN A 194 -23.08 -11.88 -5.23
N ASP A 195 -23.86 -12.41 -4.29
CA ASP A 195 -25.32 -12.18 -4.24
C ASP A 195 -25.68 -10.73 -3.86
N ASP A 196 -24.75 -10.01 -3.22
CA ASP A 196 -24.90 -8.59 -2.94
C ASP A 196 -24.57 -7.76 -4.19
N PRO A 197 -25.55 -7.12 -4.84
CA PRO A 197 -25.32 -6.37 -6.08
C PRO A 197 -24.32 -5.23 -5.92
N SER A 198 -24.14 -4.71 -4.70
CA SER A 198 -23.18 -3.64 -4.43
C SER A 198 -21.73 -4.15 -4.45
N LEU A 199 -21.51 -5.42 -4.17
CA LEU A 199 -20.20 -6.04 -4.02
C LEU A 199 -19.89 -7.03 -5.15
N ASP A 200 -20.81 -7.25 -6.09
CA ASP A 200 -20.66 -8.19 -7.19
C ASP A 200 -19.79 -7.62 -8.32
N LEU A 201 -18.49 -7.91 -8.21
CA LEU A 201 -17.51 -7.50 -9.21
C LEU A 201 -17.73 -8.17 -10.57
N PHE A 202 -18.21 -9.43 -10.57
CA PHE A 202 -18.43 -10.18 -11.80
C PHE A 202 -19.45 -9.46 -12.71
N THR A 203 -20.63 -9.15 -12.20
CA THR A 203 -21.68 -8.47 -12.96
C THR A 203 -21.25 -7.05 -13.37
N HIS A 204 -20.56 -6.32 -12.51
CA HIS A 204 -20.11 -4.96 -12.81
C HIS A 204 -19.02 -4.93 -13.90
N LEU A 205 -18.02 -5.80 -13.84
CA LEU A 205 -16.97 -5.88 -14.86
C LEU A 205 -17.51 -6.37 -16.18
N ARG A 206 -18.38 -7.38 -16.16
CA ARG A 206 -19.08 -7.86 -17.36
C ARG A 206 -19.82 -6.71 -18.06
N ALA A 207 -20.60 -5.94 -17.31
CA ALA A 207 -21.32 -4.80 -17.83
C ALA A 207 -20.39 -3.70 -18.38
N LEU A 208 -19.27 -3.41 -17.70
CA LEU A 208 -18.26 -2.46 -18.17
C LEU A 208 -17.63 -2.95 -19.48
N PHE A 209 -17.28 -4.23 -19.55
CA PHE A 209 -16.62 -4.84 -20.70
C PHE A 209 -17.53 -4.92 -21.92
N MET A 210 -18.81 -5.14 -21.73
CA MET A 210 -19.81 -5.08 -22.81
C MET A 210 -20.03 -3.65 -23.35
N ARG A 211 -19.96 -2.64 -22.50
CA ARG A 211 -20.18 -1.22 -22.90
C ARG A 211 -18.97 -0.59 -23.60
N VAL A 212 -17.76 -1.09 -23.29
CA VAL A 212 -16.52 -0.49 -23.77
C VAL A 212 -15.64 -1.54 -24.40
N THR A 213 -15.61 -1.54 -25.73
CA THR A 213 -14.64 -2.35 -26.47
C THR A 213 -13.26 -1.68 -26.36
N ALA A 214 -12.29 -2.39 -25.83
CA ALA A 214 -10.91 -1.94 -25.68
C ALA A 214 -9.95 -3.11 -26.00
N SER A 215 -8.73 -2.80 -26.47
CA SER A 215 -7.72 -3.81 -26.71
C SER A 215 -7.26 -4.46 -25.39
N GLU A 216 -6.70 -5.65 -25.46
CA GLU A 216 -6.13 -6.36 -24.31
C GLU A 216 -5.03 -5.54 -23.59
N ASP A 217 -4.27 -4.76 -24.34
CA ASP A 217 -3.23 -3.87 -23.83
C ASP A 217 -3.77 -2.53 -23.29
N ALA A 218 -5.07 -2.26 -23.38
CA ALA A 218 -5.64 -1.03 -22.80
C ALA A 218 -5.74 -1.11 -21.27
N PRO A 219 -5.78 0.04 -20.56
CA PRO A 219 -6.05 0.05 -19.13
C PRO A 219 -7.35 -0.69 -18.79
N ALA A 220 -7.33 -1.53 -17.77
CA ALA A 220 -8.48 -2.36 -17.39
C ALA A 220 -9.75 -1.56 -17.11
N LEU A 221 -9.61 -0.37 -16.53
CA LEU A 221 -10.70 0.53 -16.15
C LEU A 221 -10.94 1.64 -17.19
N SER A 222 -10.87 1.29 -18.47
CA SER A 222 -11.29 2.16 -19.57
C SER A 222 -12.82 2.29 -19.59
N TYR A 223 -13.32 3.55 -19.70
CA TYR A 223 -14.75 3.84 -19.81
C TYR A 223 -15.14 4.52 -21.14
N SER A 224 -14.16 4.71 -22.03
CA SER A 224 -14.31 4.97 -23.46
C SER A 224 -13.04 4.52 -24.17
N GLN A 225 -12.97 4.66 -25.50
CA GLN A 225 -11.78 4.29 -26.27
C GLN A 225 -10.53 5.13 -25.91
N LYS A 226 -10.72 6.35 -25.39
CA LYS A 226 -9.62 7.28 -25.08
C LYS A 226 -9.53 7.66 -23.61
N GLN A 227 -10.47 7.22 -22.79
CA GLN A 227 -10.57 7.65 -21.40
C GLN A 227 -10.60 6.44 -20.45
N PHE A 228 -9.83 6.54 -19.40
CA PHE A 228 -9.70 5.53 -18.37
C PHE A 228 -9.48 6.17 -16.99
N VAL A 229 -9.69 5.40 -15.96
CA VAL A 229 -9.51 5.83 -14.56
C VAL A 229 -8.03 6.06 -14.28
N THR A 230 -7.70 7.23 -13.70
CA THR A 230 -6.34 7.59 -13.25
C THR A 230 -6.32 7.93 -11.76
N HIS A 231 -5.12 8.07 -11.17
CA HIS A 231 -4.93 8.19 -9.71
C HIS A 231 -5.71 9.34 -9.06
N GLN A 232 -5.66 10.54 -9.63
CA GLN A 232 -6.30 11.70 -9.04
C GLN A 232 -7.82 11.58 -9.11
N PRO A 233 -8.45 11.36 -10.29
CA PRO A 233 -9.88 11.14 -10.40
C PRO A 233 -10.41 9.95 -9.55
N PHE A 234 -9.62 8.85 -9.44
CA PHE A 234 -9.96 7.73 -8.54
C PHE A 234 -10.10 8.21 -7.09
N THR A 235 -9.16 9.02 -6.63
CA THR A 235 -9.16 9.52 -5.26
C THR A 235 -10.28 10.55 -5.04
N GLU A 236 -10.53 11.42 -6.01
CA GLU A 236 -11.61 12.42 -5.97
C GLU A 236 -12.98 11.75 -5.94
N LYS A 237 -13.19 10.73 -6.80
CA LYS A 237 -14.42 9.94 -6.80
C LYS A 237 -14.64 9.23 -5.47
N LEU A 238 -13.60 8.61 -4.92
CA LEU A 238 -13.65 7.99 -3.58
C LEU A 238 -14.09 9.01 -2.53
N LYS A 239 -13.43 10.16 -2.46
CA LYS A 239 -13.74 11.19 -1.47
C LYS A 239 -15.16 11.73 -1.63
N SER A 240 -15.61 11.94 -2.86
CA SER A 240 -16.99 12.38 -3.14
C SER A 240 -18.02 11.37 -2.65
N LEU A 241 -17.80 10.07 -2.85
CA LEU A 241 -18.71 9.03 -2.38
C LEU A 241 -18.70 8.89 -0.85
N LEU A 242 -17.55 9.04 -0.20
CA LEU A 242 -17.45 9.03 1.26
C LEU A 242 -18.24 10.17 1.88
N VAL A 243 -18.13 11.39 1.35
CA VAL A 243 -18.93 12.55 1.81
C VAL A 243 -20.42 12.25 1.68
N LYS A 244 -20.87 11.74 0.52
CA LYS A 244 -22.27 11.36 0.31
C LYS A 244 -22.75 10.26 1.27
N ALA A 245 -21.84 9.36 1.64
CA ALA A 245 -22.10 8.29 2.60
C ALA A 245 -22.05 8.77 4.07
N GLY A 246 -21.83 10.06 4.33
CA GLY A 246 -21.74 10.65 5.67
C GLY A 246 -20.47 10.32 6.42
N LEU A 247 -19.34 10.15 5.70
CA LEU A 247 -18.03 9.82 6.26
C LEU A 247 -17.02 10.94 6.00
N ASP A 248 -16.10 11.17 6.95
CA ASP A 248 -15.02 12.15 6.76
C ASP A 248 -13.99 11.64 5.74
N PRO A 249 -13.89 12.27 4.54
CA PRO A 249 -12.98 11.83 3.49
C PRO A 249 -11.50 12.02 3.85
N ALA A 250 -11.16 12.81 4.88
CA ALA A 250 -9.79 13.02 5.34
C ALA A 250 -9.20 11.77 6.01
N LEU A 251 -10.05 10.88 6.49
CA LEU A 251 -9.66 9.63 7.17
C LEU A 251 -9.39 8.49 6.19
N TYR A 252 -9.65 8.66 4.90
CA TYR A 252 -9.56 7.61 3.89
C TYR A 252 -8.67 8.00 2.71
N SER A 253 -8.11 6.98 2.06
CA SER A 253 -7.29 7.13 0.84
C SER A 253 -7.39 5.87 -0.02
N GLY A 254 -6.68 5.83 -1.16
CA GLY A 254 -6.56 4.60 -1.96
C GLY A 254 -5.98 3.39 -1.22
N HIS A 255 -5.26 3.60 -0.11
CA HIS A 255 -4.79 2.51 0.76
C HIS A 255 -5.88 1.94 1.68
N SER A 256 -6.99 2.64 1.85
CA SER A 256 -8.11 2.20 2.69
C SER A 256 -8.79 0.93 2.17
N PHE A 257 -8.83 0.71 0.85
CA PHE A 257 -9.32 -0.54 0.27
C PHE A 257 -8.41 -1.73 0.62
N ARG A 258 -7.10 -1.57 0.44
CA ARG A 258 -6.11 -2.60 0.79
C ARG A 258 -6.14 -2.93 2.28
N ARG A 259 -6.29 -1.91 3.12
CA ARG A 259 -6.42 -2.09 4.56
C ARG A 259 -7.73 -2.77 4.91
N GLY A 260 -8.83 -2.33 4.31
CA GLY A 260 -10.16 -2.89 4.53
C GLY A 260 -10.26 -4.35 4.11
N GLY A 261 -9.83 -4.68 2.89
CA GLY A 261 -9.83 -6.06 2.41
C GLY A 261 -8.97 -6.98 3.26
N ALA A 262 -7.75 -6.55 3.65
CA ALA A 262 -6.88 -7.34 4.51
C ALA A 262 -7.46 -7.56 5.91
N SER A 263 -8.00 -6.51 6.53
CA SER A 263 -8.62 -6.59 7.85
C SER A 263 -9.88 -7.43 7.82
N TYR A 264 -10.71 -7.26 6.78
CA TYR A 264 -11.94 -8.04 6.64
C TYR A 264 -11.65 -9.53 6.39
N LEU A 265 -10.71 -9.86 5.50
CA LEU A 265 -10.29 -11.25 5.29
C LEU A 265 -9.82 -11.89 6.60
N TYR A 266 -9.04 -11.16 7.40
CA TYR A 266 -8.58 -11.64 8.70
C TYR A 266 -9.75 -11.84 9.70
N SER A 267 -10.69 -10.89 9.77
CA SER A 267 -11.83 -10.94 10.71
C SER A 267 -12.81 -12.08 10.42
N VAL A 268 -12.90 -12.51 9.16
CA VAL A 268 -13.75 -13.66 8.76
C VAL A 268 -13.01 -15.01 8.81
N GLY A 269 -11.87 -15.09 9.49
CA GLY A 269 -11.12 -16.31 9.71
C GLY A 269 -10.03 -16.63 8.68
N GLY A 270 -9.73 -15.71 7.77
CA GLY A 270 -8.59 -15.86 6.87
C GLY A 270 -7.26 -15.88 7.62
N SER A 271 -6.43 -16.88 7.35
CA SER A 271 -5.12 -16.97 8.01
C SER A 271 -4.19 -15.82 7.64
N THR A 272 -3.21 -15.54 8.50
CA THR A 272 -2.18 -14.54 8.22
C THR A 272 -1.41 -14.84 6.92
N LEU A 273 -1.22 -16.12 6.59
CA LEU A 273 -0.61 -16.54 5.34
C LEU A 273 -1.49 -16.19 4.14
N MET A 274 -2.81 -16.43 4.22
CA MET A 274 -3.75 -16.03 3.16
C MET A 274 -3.71 -14.52 2.93
N VAL A 275 -3.75 -13.71 4.00
CA VAL A 275 -3.64 -12.25 3.88
C VAL A 275 -2.32 -11.87 3.21
N GLN A 276 -1.20 -12.48 3.62
CA GLN A 276 0.12 -12.22 3.05
C GLN A 276 0.18 -12.56 1.56
N VAL A 277 -0.29 -13.72 1.16
CA VAL A 277 -0.30 -14.19 -0.23
C VAL A 277 -1.19 -13.29 -1.10
N MET A 278 -2.45 -13.08 -0.68
CA MET A 278 -3.41 -12.24 -1.43
C MET A 278 -2.91 -10.82 -1.64
N GLY A 279 -2.23 -10.25 -0.66
CA GLY A 279 -1.67 -8.91 -0.78
C GLY A 279 -0.28 -8.85 -1.43
N CYS A 280 0.28 -9.96 -1.86
CA CYS A 280 1.65 -10.06 -2.39
C CYS A 280 2.68 -9.38 -1.47
N TRP A 281 2.64 -9.65 -0.16
CA TRP A 281 3.64 -9.16 0.78
C TRP A 281 4.78 -10.17 0.94
N SER A 282 6.00 -9.73 0.71
CA SER A 282 7.21 -10.55 0.88
C SER A 282 7.63 -10.75 2.33
N SER A 283 7.00 -10.06 3.28
CA SER A 283 7.31 -10.11 4.70
C SER A 283 6.05 -9.89 5.55
N GLN A 284 6.17 -10.06 6.87
CA GLN A 284 5.06 -9.81 7.81
C GLN A 284 4.63 -8.33 7.94
N ILE A 285 5.15 -7.44 7.09
CA ILE A 285 4.77 -6.02 7.10
C ILE A 285 3.27 -5.78 6.86
N PHE A 286 2.54 -6.78 6.36
CA PHE A 286 1.10 -6.74 6.21
C PHE A 286 0.38 -6.52 7.56
N THR A 287 0.96 -6.92 8.69
CA THR A 287 0.39 -6.69 10.02
C THR A 287 0.10 -5.21 10.30
N ARG A 288 0.85 -4.30 9.68
CA ARG A 288 0.57 -2.85 9.74
C ARG A 288 -0.71 -2.42 9.03
N TYR A 289 -1.26 -3.28 8.17
CA TYR A 289 -2.51 -3.04 7.45
C TYR A 289 -3.71 -3.60 8.19
N LEU A 290 -3.50 -4.57 9.11
CA LEU A 290 -4.58 -5.11 9.91
C LEU A 290 -5.10 -4.02 10.87
N TYR A 291 -6.41 -3.91 10.92
CA TYR A 291 -7.12 -3.09 11.87
C TYR A 291 -7.95 -4.02 12.75
N LEU A 292 -7.65 -4.08 14.02
CA LEU A 292 -8.42 -4.81 15.00
C LEU A 292 -9.41 -3.85 15.64
N SER A 293 -10.70 -4.12 15.48
CA SER A 293 -11.77 -3.39 16.14
C SER A 293 -11.72 -3.57 17.66
N LEU A 294 -12.56 -2.84 18.38
CA LEU A 294 -12.70 -3.06 19.82
C LEU A 294 -13.30 -4.44 20.10
N GLU A 295 -14.26 -4.87 19.26
CA GLU A 295 -14.88 -6.19 19.34
C GLU A 295 -13.85 -7.31 19.11
N ASP A 296 -12.98 -7.21 18.12
CA ASP A 296 -11.91 -8.20 17.87
C ASP A 296 -10.97 -8.33 19.09
N ARG A 297 -10.64 -7.19 19.73
CA ARG A 297 -9.80 -7.18 20.93
C ARG A 297 -10.52 -7.77 22.13
N LEU A 298 -11.83 -7.50 22.28
CA LEU A 298 -12.65 -8.08 23.33
C LEU A 298 -12.78 -9.60 23.13
N ALA A 299 -13.01 -10.06 21.91
CA ALA A 299 -13.05 -11.48 21.59
C ALA A 299 -11.74 -12.18 21.95
N ALA A 300 -10.59 -11.56 21.68
CA ALA A 300 -9.28 -12.08 22.09
C ALA A 300 -9.15 -12.16 23.62
N GLN A 301 -9.63 -11.16 24.36
CA GLN A 301 -9.64 -11.20 25.82
C GLN A 301 -10.58 -12.28 26.37
N ASN A 302 -11.74 -12.45 25.75
CA ASN A 302 -12.69 -13.50 26.14
C ASN A 302 -12.06 -14.91 26.00
N LEU A 303 -11.30 -15.17 24.92
CA LEU A 303 -10.55 -16.42 24.78
C LEU A 303 -9.58 -16.66 25.94
N ILE A 304 -8.89 -15.61 26.42
CA ILE A 304 -8.00 -15.70 27.58
C ILE A 304 -8.82 -15.99 28.85
N MET A 305 -9.93 -15.26 29.06
CA MET A 305 -10.78 -15.44 30.23
C MET A 305 -11.42 -16.84 30.26
N ASP A 306 -11.88 -17.32 29.12
CA ASP A 306 -12.45 -18.69 29.01
C ASP A 306 -11.39 -19.75 29.32
N SER A 307 -10.14 -19.55 28.90
CA SER A 307 -9.04 -20.44 29.24
C SER A 307 -8.72 -20.42 30.74
N ILE A 308 -8.66 -19.24 31.36
CA ILE A 308 -8.41 -19.05 32.79
C ILE A 308 -9.55 -19.70 33.60
N ASN A 309 -10.80 -19.47 33.20
CA ASN A 309 -11.98 -19.99 33.88
C ASN A 309 -12.02 -21.52 33.89
N LYS A 310 -11.47 -22.16 32.85
CA LYS A 310 -11.34 -23.64 32.80
C LYS A 310 -10.32 -24.18 33.80
N THR A 311 -9.40 -23.36 34.30
CA THR A 311 -8.33 -23.74 35.23
C THR A 311 -8.54 -23.16 36.62
N VAL A 312 -9.75 -22.67 36.94
CA VAL A 312 -10.09 -22.15 38.27
C VAL A 312 -9.88 -23.26 39.33
N GLY A 313 -9.11 -22.93 40.36
CA GLY A 313 -8.75 -23.87 41.42
C GLY A 313 -7.52 -24.76 41.18
N HIS A 314 -6.95 -24.73 39.98
CA HIS A 314 -5.69 -25.40 39.69
C HIS A 314 -4.52 -24.55 40.20
N THR A 315 -3.81 -25.03 41.20
CA THR A 315 -2.61 -24.36 41.79
C THR A 315 -1.32 -25.13 41.53
N GLU A 316 -1.43 -26.33 40.93
CA GLU A 316 -0.26 -27.13 40.59
C GLU A 316 0.45 -26.57 39.35
N LEU A 317 1.75 -26.40 39.45
CA LEU A 317 2.57 -26.06 38.31
C LEU A 317 2.61 -27.23 37.33
N PRO A 318 2.50 -26.99 36.00
CA PRO A 318 2.73 -28.07 35.04
C PRO A 318 4.14 -28.61 35.24
N PRO A 319 4.34 -29.95 35.07
CA PRO A 319 5.67 -30.54 35.19
C PRO A 319 6.65 -29.77 34.31
N SER A 320 7.75 -29.30 34.91
CA SER A 320 8.76 -28.51 34.17
C SER A 320 9.34 -29.41 33.06
N VAL A 321 9.27 -28.92 31.82
CA VAL A 321 9.86 -29.59 30.64
C VAL A 321 11.40 -29.61 30.71
N PHE A 322 11.98 -28.86 31.64
CA PHE A 322 13.40 -28.79 31.91
C PHE A 322 13.67 -29.34 33.32
N GLN A 323 13.83 -30.66 33.45
CA GLN A 323 14.70 -31.20 34.48
C GLN A 323 16.12 -31.16 33.91
N PRO A 324 17.10 -30.48 34.57
CA PRO A 324 18.49 -30.70 34.22
C PRO A 324 18.78 -32.18 34.44
N GLU A 325 19.33 -32.84 33.44
CA GLU A 325 19.91 -34.16 33.61
C GLU A 325 21.08 -34.01 34.59
N ASP A 326 21.07 -34.80 35.72
CA ASP A 326 22.13 -34.91 36.69
C ASP A 326 23.40 -35.54 36.07
#